data_76110edadfa3acc240f7e176477c46c3
#
_entry.id   76110edadfa3acc240f7e176477c46c3
#
_cell.length_a   1.000
_cell.length_b   1.000
_cell.length_c   1.000
_cell.angle_alpha   90.00
_cell.angle_beta   90.00
_cell.angle_gamma   90.00
#
_symmetry.space_group_name_H-M   'P 1'
#
loop_
_entity.id
_entity.type
_entity.pdbx_description
1 polymer ?
#
loop_
_entity_poly.entity_id
_entity_poly.type
_entity_poly.pdbx_seq_one_letter_code
_entity_poly.pdbx_strand_id
1 'polypeptide(L)'
;VCSEELRRMTGLEITPADLDESALPDHLRFNFLVLDGDGKLLDSGRDLPALQQKYGRKAQRRFMDSQGSSFNRDGETRWNFGSLPMTARTDDGTEAWPALVDQESAVGVRLFDSWEEAALSHLDGVRRLLGLTIADKLRYLRTHHGLSRNALLAWSSVDRAESLISDLVQLVLAETAGELIEVRDEARFSELCEQVRSRIGNVFLSTASVLDEVLLLYGNLTPMLDEGLESSRPGVFEDIRSQLDDLVYPGFLSHLDAGRLNHYPRYLKAIGERLGQLEQNPARDLQRMEQVQPWWQAYLQAMEQGCPYDEAMDTYRWLIEEYRVSLFAQPLGTDGKVSEKRLEEAWDRTSC
;
A
#
# COMPACT_ATOMS: atom_id res chain seq x y z
N VAL A 1 23.49 -7.73 -13.81
CA VAL A 1 23.82 -7.30 -15.19
C VAL A 1 25.19 -6.63 -15.20
N CYS A 2 25.49 -5.61 -14.37
CA CYS A 2 26.81 -4.93 -14.38
C CYS A 2 27.96 -5.85 -13.92
N SER A 3 27.73 -6.70 -12.91
CA SER A 3 28.72 -7.63 -12.34
C SER A 3 29.13 -8.74 -13.34
N GLU A 4 28.18 -9.28 -14.12
CA GLU A 4 28.46 -10.28 -15.15
C GLU A 4 29.22 -9.72 -16.34
N GLU A 5 28.91 -8.49 -16.77
CA GLU A 5 29.60 -7.82 -17.85
C GLU A 5 31.05 -7.50 -17.46
N LEU A 6 31.29 -7.03 -16.23
CA LEU A 6 32.63 -6.79 -15.67
C LEU A 6 33.42 -8.10 -15.54
N ARG A 7 32.80 -9.18 -15.07
CA ARG A 7 33.43 -10.50 -15.01
C ARG A 7 33.84 -11.00 -16.39
N ARG A 8 33.01 -10.77 -17.42
CA ARG A 8 33.31 -11.15 -18.81
C ARG A 8 34.46 -10.33 -19.40
N MET A 9 34.56 -9.05 -19.06
CA MET A 9 35.59 -8.14 -19.61
C MET A 9 36.92 -8.24 -18.87
N THR A 10 36.93 -8.45 -17.56
CA THR A 10 38.10 -8.32 -16.71
C THR A 10 38.53 -9.62 -16.03
N GLY A 11 37.65 -10.65 -16.04
CA GLY A 11 37.86 -11.91 -15.31
C GLY A 11 37.74 -11.78 -13.77
N LEU A 12 37.38 -10.59 -13.26
CA LEU A 12 37.22 -10.33 -11.84
C LEU A 12 35.74 -10.55 -11.43
N GLU A 13 35.54 -11.27 -10.37
CA GLU A 13 34.24 -11.45 -9.75
C GLU A 13 34.04 -10.35 -8.72
N ILE A 14 33.15 -9.37 -9.03
CA ILE A 14 32.83 -8.25 -8.14
C ILE A 14 31.50 -8.59 -7.44
N THR A 15 31.56 -8.73 -6.15
CA THR A 15 30.39 -8.95 -5.28
C THR A 15 29.87 -7.60 -4.72
N PRO A 16 28.61 -7.52 -4.24
CA PRO A 16 28.10 -6.34 -3.54
C PRO A 16 28.98 -5.88 -2.36
N ALA A 17 29.67 -6.81 -1.69
CA ALA A 17 30.60 -6.50 -0.60
C ALA A 17 31.86 -5.77 -1.07
N ASP A 18 32.26 -5.94 -2.34
CA ASP A 18 33.41 -5.26 -2.92
C ASP A 18 33.09 -3.80 -3.32
N LEU A 19 31.81 -3.43 -3.30
CA LEU A 19 31.30 -2.09 -3.59
C LEU A 19 31.06 -1.27 -2.31
N ASP A 20 31.69 -1.64 -1.20
CA ASP A 20 31.61 -0.89 0.05
C ASP A 20 32.20 0.52 -0.13
N GLU A 21 31.32 1.52 -0.14
CA GLU A 21 31.70 2.94 -0.24
C GLU A 21 32.62 3.37 0.91
N SER A 22 32.57 2.70 2.05
CA SER A 22 33.43 2.99 3.21
C SER A 22 34.90 2.67 2.95
N ALA A 23 35.18 1.75 2.04
CA ALA A 23 36.53 1.37 1.63
C ALA A 23 37.14 2.30 0.56
N LEU A 24 36.36 3.20 -0.06
CA LEU A 24 36.87 4.12 -1.04
C LEU A 24 37.72 5.24 -0.41
N PRO A 25 38.87 5.60 -0.99
CA PRO A 25 39.62 6.79 -0.61
C PRO A 25 38.75 8.05 -0.69
N ASP A 26 39.00 9.01 0.20
CA ASP A 26 38.18 10.22 0.32
C ASP A 26 37.97 11.02 -0.98
N HIS A 27 38.95 11.01 -1.88
CA HIS A 27 38.90 11.71 -3.17
C HIS A 27 38.03 11.01 -4.22
N LEU A 28 37.63 9.76 -3.97
CA LEU A 28 36.71 8.99 -4.85
C LEU A 28 35.28 8.95 -4.32
N ARG A 29 34.98 9.53 -3.15
CA ARG A 29 33.63 9.61 -2.58
C ARG A 29 32.97 10.90 -3.02
N PHE A 30 31.67 10.82 -3.33
CA PHE A 30 30.88 12.01 -3.60
C PHE A 30 30.86 12.94 -2.38
N ASN A 31 31.02 14.23 -2.62
CA ASN A 31 30.82 15.27 -1.63
C ASN A 31 29.69 16.18 -2.14
N PHE A 32 28.60 16.21 -1.42
CA PHE A 32 27.41 16.99 -1.75
C PHE A 32 27.57 18.39 -1.18
N LEU A 33 27.27 19.40 -1.99
CA LEU A 33 27.32 20.80 -1.60
C LEU A 33 25.89 21.33 -1.52
N VAL A 34 25.53 21.97 -0.42
CA VAL A 34 24.27 22.70 -0.28
C VAL A 34 24.58 24.18 -0.53
N LEU A 35 24.02 24.72 -1.60
CA LEU A 35 24.19 26.12 -2.00
C LEU A 35 22.89 26.91 -1.69
N ASP A 36 23.01 28.19 -1.43
CA ASP A 36 21.83 29.08 -1.43
C ASP A 36 21.48 29.54 -2.87
N GLY A 37 20.38 30.30 -3.00
CA GLY A 37 19.91 30.82 -4.29
C GLY A 37 20.91 31.73 -5.01
N ASP A 38 21.90 32.26 -4.31
CA ASP A 38 22.97 33.11 -4.85
C ASP A 38 24.25 32.30 -5.12
N GLY A 39 24.20 30.96 -4.99
CA GLY A 39 25.33 30.07 -5.21
C GLY A 39 26.37 30.02 -4.08
N LYS A 40 26.04 30.59 -2.91
CA LYS A 40 26.93 30.58 -1.75
C LYS A 40 26.78 29.25 -0.97
N LEU A 41 27.92 28.67 -0.60
CA LEU A 41 27.97 27.43 0.16
C LEU A 41 27.34 27.60 1.54
N LEU A 42 26.29 26.82 1.84
CA LEU A 42 25.63 26.74 3.14
C LEU A 42 26.16 25.58 3.97
N ASP A 43 26.40 24.44 3.34
CA ASP A 43 26.91 23.23 3.99
C ASP A 43 27.52 22.28 2.95
N SER A 44 28.27 21.28 3.42
CA SER A 44 28.78 20.22 2.59
C SER A 44 28.94 18.93 3.41
N GLY A 45 28.74 17.80 2.77
CA GLY A 45 28.85 16.51 3.44
C GLY A 45 28.80 15.36 2.46
N ARG A 46 29.04 14.15 2.95
CA ARG A 46 28.98 12.91 2.18
C ARG A 46 27.71 12.12 2.41
N ASP A 47 26.99 12.44 3.45
CA ASP A 47 25.69 11.85 3.77
C ASP A 47 24.57 12.71 3.16
N LEU A 48 24.13 12.33 1.94
CA LEU A 48 23.05 13.02 1.24
C LEU A 48 21.73 12.98 2.03
N PRO A 49 21.30 11.82 2.58
CA PRO A 49 20.11 11.75 3.42
C PRO A 49 20.13 12.72 4.60
N ALA A 50 21.24 12.82 5.32
CA ALA A 50 21.37 13.76 6.43
C ALA A 50 21.29 15.22 5.99
N LEU A 51 21.89 15.57 4.83
CA LEU A 51 21.81 16.91 4.25
C LEU A 51 20.37 17.22 3.77
N GLN A 52 19.69 16.26 3.15
CA GLN A 52 18.29 16.40 2.75
C GLN A 52 17.37 16.58 3.95
N GLN A 53 17.55 15.82 5.02
CA GLN A 53 16.79 15.97 6.25
C GLN A 53 16.97 17.36 6.88
N LYS A 54 18.22 17.89 6.86
CA LYS A 54 18.57 19.17 7.47
C LYS A 54 18.09 20.37 6.66
N TYR A 55 18.19 20.31 5.34
CA TYR A 55 17.96 21.45 4.43
C TYR A 55 16.73 21.30 3.54
N GLY A 56 16.23 20.10 3.29
CA GLY A 56 15.12 19.85 2.37
C GLY A 56 13.87 20.66 2.73
N ARG A 57 13.44 20.67 3.98
CA ARG A 57 12.29 21.50 4.43
C ARG A 57 12.52 22.99 4.26
N LYS A 58 13.76 23.46 4.35
CA LYS A 58 14.11 24.87 4.23
C LYS A 58 14.23 25.29 2.77
N ALA A 59 14.74 24.41 1.93
CA ALA A 59 14.76 24.58 0.48
C ALA A 59 13.33 24.61 -0.07
N GLN A 60 12.52 23.65 0.31
CA GLN A 60 11.10 23.56 -0.05
C GLN A 60 10.30 24.80 0.38
N ARG A 61 10.50 25.31 1.61
CA ARG A 61 9.87 26.57 2.03
C ARG A 61 10.31 27.77 1.20
N ARG A 62 11.61 27.91 0.91
CA ARG A 62 12.12 29.00 0.07
C ARG A 62 11.63 28.88 -1.37
N PHE A 63 11.56 27.68 -1.92
CA PHE A 63 10.95 27.43 -3.22
C PHE A 63 9.48 27.84 -3.22
N MET A 64 8.72 27.50 -2.17
CA MET A 64 7.32 27.92 -2.00
C MET A 64 7.16 29.45 -1.85
N ASP A 65 8.09 30.11 -1.15
CA ASP A 65 8.06 31.58 -0.91
C ASP A 65 8.47 32.39 -2.15
N SER A 66 9.28 31.83 -3.06
CA SER A 66 9.73 32.50 -4.29
C SER A 66 8.72 32.45 -5.44
N GLN A 67 7.56 31.81 -5.22
CA GLN A 67 6.58 31.57 -6.26
C GLN A 67 5.55 32.69 -6.35
N GLY A 68 5.39 33.23 -7.52
CA GLY A 68 4.32 34.17 -7.86
C GLY A 68 2.95 33.60 -7.53
N SER A 69 2.04 34.44 -7.11
CA SER A 69 0.74 34.16 -6.46
C SER A 69 -0.28 33.31 -7.23
N SER A 70 0.02 32.85 -8.47
CA SER A 70 -0.97 32.16 -9.31
C SER A 70 -1.19 30.66 -8.96
N PHE A 71 -0.17 29.99 -8.40
CA PHE A 71 -0.25 28.57 -8.04
C PHE A 71 -0.25 28.31 -6.51
N ASN A 72 -0.33 29.35 -5.70
CA ASN A 72 -0.36 29.19 -4.24
C ASN A 72 -1.77 29.50 -3.72
N ARG A 73 -2.60 28.45 -3.59
CA ARG A 73 -4.00 28.56 -3.13
C ARG A 73 -4.25 27.61 -1.98
N ASP A 74 -5.13 27.99 -1.07
CA ASP A 74 -5.54 27.21 0.09
C ASP A 74 -7.05 27.22 0.27
N GLY A 75 -7.56 26.18 0.93
CA GLY A 75 -8.94 26.15 1.40
C GLY A 75 -9.98 25.92 0.30
N GLU A 76 -9.58 25.40 -0.85
CA GLU A 76 -10.49 25.16 -1.95
C GLU A 76 -11.30 23.90 -1.72
N THR A 77 -12.61 24.00 -1.82
CA THR A 77 -13.55 22.87 -1.67
C THR A 77 -14.23 22.48 -2.99
N ARG A 78 -13.90 23.19 -4.07
CA ARG A 78 -14.38 22.97 -5.43
C ARG A 78 -13.27 23.28 -6.41
N TRP A 79 -13.37 22.74 -7.63
CA TRP A 79 -12.44 23.07 -8.71
C TRP A 79 -12.76 24.46 -9.27
N ASN A 80 -12.07 25.50 -8.82
CA ASN A 80 -12.28 26.90 -9.21
C ASN A 80 -10.96 27.63 -9.52
N PHE A 81 -9.88 26.89 -9.65
CA PHE A 81 -8.51 27.40 -9.84
C PHE A 81 -8.00 27.27 -11.29
N GLY A 82 -8.88 26.90 -12.23
CA GLY A 82 -8.54 26.78 -13.64
C GLY A 82 -7.86 25.45 -13.98
N SER A 83 -7.08 25.45 -15.07
CA SER A 83 -6.32 24.27 -15.50
C SER A 83 -4.94 24.27 -14.84
N LEU A 84 -4.52 23.08 -14.40
CA LEU A 84 -3.19 22.82 -13.84
C LEU A 84 -2.32 22.17 -14.94
N PRO A 85 -1.35 22.90 -15.55
CA PRO A 85 -0.45 22.30 -16.53
C PRO A 85 0.40 21.21 -15.88
N MET A 86 0.93 20.31 -16.69
CA MET A 86 1.86 19.26 -16.20
C MET A 86 3.13 19.88 -15.63
N THR A 87 3.64 20.91 -16.29
CA THR A 87 4.81 21.68 -15.84
C THR A 87 4.54 23.18 -15.92
N ALA A 88 5.17 23.92 -15.06
CA ALA A 88 5.19 25.38 -15.04
C ALA A 88 6.62 25.89 -14.86
N ARG A 89 6.87 27.15 -15.18
CA ARG A 89 8.14 27.79 -14.86
C ARG A 89 7.93 28.78 -13.73
N THR A 90 8.81 28.74 -12.78
CA THR A 90 8.89 29.71 -11.69
C THR A 90 9.44 31.05 -12.21
N ASP A 91 9.34 32.10 -11.42
CA ASP A 91 9.82 33.45 -11.79
C ASP A 91 11.32 33.50 -12.05
N ASP A 92 12.10 32.57 -11.47
CA ASP A 92 13.53 32.40 -11.70
C ASP A 92 13.85 31.52 -12.91
N GLY A 93 12.83 31.00 -13.61
CA GLY A 93 12.95 30.17 -14.81
C GLY A 93 13.12 28.68 -14.53
N THR A 94 13.08 28.22 -13.26
CA THR A 94 13.17 26.81 -12.88
C THR A 94 11.88 26.07 -13.28
N GLU A 95 12.00 24.85 -13.75
CA GLU A 95 10.85 23.98 -14.03
C GLU A 95 10.24 23.47 -12.72
N ALA A 96 8.92 23.48 -12.64
CA ALA A 96 8.16 23.07 -11.47
C ALA A 96 6.87 22.36 -11.88
N TRP A 97 6.32 21.57 -10.98
CA TRP A 97 5.13 20.74 -11.20
C TRP A 97 3.97 21.20 -10.32
N PRO A 98 2.95 21.89 -10.91
CA PRO A 98 1.75 22.25 -10.17
C PRO A 98 0.96 21.01 -9.76
N ALA A 99 0.56 20.95 -8.49
CA ALA A 99 -0.21 19.84 -7.97
C ALA A 99 -1.22 20.29 -6.90
N LEU A 100 -2.27 19.48 -6.72
CA LEU A 100 -3.18 19.60 -5.58
C LEU A 100 -2.51 19.02 -4.33
N VAL A 101 -2.80 19.65 -3.20
CA VAL A 101 -2.37 19.19 -1.86
C VAL A 101 -3.60 18.94 -1.02
N ASP A 102 -3.69 17.80 -0.37
CA ASP A 102 -4.72 17.49 0.62
C ASP A 102 -4.51 18.35 1.87
N GLN A 103 -5.54 19.07 2.30
CA GLN A 103 -5.60 19.90 3.51
C GLN A 103 -6.69 19.39 4.47
N GLU A 104 -6.98 18.09 4.48
CA GLU A 104 -8.00 17.42 5.30
C GLU A 104 -9.44 17.88 5.00
N SER A 105 -9.76 19.15 5.22
CA SER A 105 -11.10 19.74 4.99
C SER A 105 -11.24 20.48 3.65
N ALA A 106 -10.15 20.62 2.90
CA ALA A 106 -10.06 21.36 1.65
C ALA A 106 -8.90 20.81 0.82
N VAL A 107 -8.62 21.43 -0.33
CA VAL A 107 -7.39 21.24 -1.08
C VAL A 107 -6.67 22.56 -1.28
N GLY A 108 -5.37 22.50 -1.44
CA GLY A 108 -4.54 23.62 -1.89
C GLY A 108 -3.96 23.33 -3.28
N VAL A 109 -3.39 24.36 -3.91
CA VAL A 109 -2.54 24.22 -5.10
C VAL A 109 -1.14 24.65 -4.73
N ARG A 110 -0.14 23.85 -5.07
CA ARG A 110 1.28 24.12 -4.84
C ARG A 110 2.11 23.74 -6.06
N LEU A 111 3.29 24.36 -6.14
CA LEU A 111 4.35 23.92 -7.06
C LEU A 111 5.33 23.02 -6.32
N PHE A 112 5.80 21.99 -6.99
CA PHE A 112 6.80 21.05 -6.50
C PHE A 112 8.05 21.12 -7.39
N ASP A 113 9.20 20.81 -6.81
CA ASP A 113 10.48 20.72 -7.48
C ASP A 113 10.79 19.30 -8.01
N SER A 114 9.91 18.32 -7.69
CA SER A 114 9.98 16.93 -8.14
C SER A 114 8.64 16.49 -8.71
N TRP A 115 8.68 15.82 -9.85
CA TRP A 115 7.50 15.20 -10.45
C TRP A 115 6.89 14.12 -9.56
N GLU A 116 7.73 13.31 -8.94
CA GLU A 116 7.33 12.20 -8.09
C GLU A 116 6.52 12.69 -6.89
N GLU A 117 7.01 13.73 -6.20
CA GLU A 117 6.30 14.34 -5.07
C GLU A 117 5.01 15.03 -5.53
N ALA A 118 5.07 15.76 -6.65
CA ALA A 118 3.91 16.40 -7.24
C ALA A 118 2.82 15.41 -7.62
N ALA A 119 3.19 14.26 -8.22
CA ALA A 119 2.27 13.23 -8.63
C ALA A 119 1.54 12.61 -7.44
N LEU A 120 2.26 12.22 -6.40
CA LEU A 120 1.68 11.67 -5.16
C LEU A 120 0.74 12.67 -4.50
N SER A 121 1.19 13.91 -4.31
CA SER A 121 0.38 14.98 -3.73
C SER A 121 -0.88 15.28 -4.55
N HIS A 122 -0.76 15.27 -5.89
CA HIS A 122 -1.89 15.51 -6.78
C HIS A 122 -2.97 14.42 -6.66
N LEU A 123 -2.56 13.17 -6.62
CA LEU A 123 -3.47 12.03 -6.42
C LEU A 123 -4.28 12.19 -5.13
N ASP A 124 -3.63 12.52 -4.03
CA ASP A 124 -4.28 12.70 -2.73
C ASP A 124 -5.19 13.93 -2.74
N GLY A 125 -4.75 15.04 -3.34
CA GLY A 125 -5.55 16.25 -3.50
C GLY A 125 -6.80 16.02 -4.36
N VAL A 126 -6.69 15.30 -5.50
CA VAL A 126 -7.86 14.97 -6.34
C VAL A 126 -8.83 14.06 -5.59
N ARG A 127 -8.34 13.04 -4.87
CA ARG A 127 -9.17 12.18 -4.02
C ARG A 127 -9.91 12.97 -2.96
N ARG A 128 -9.22 13.91 -2.29
CA ARG A 128 -9.82 14.79 -1.30
C ARG A 128 -10.94 15.62 -1.92
N LEU A 129 -10.67 16.30 -3.01
CA LEU A 129 -11.66 17.17 -3.68
C LEU A 129 -12.86 16.37 -4.19
N LEU A 130 -12.64 15.18 -4.74
CA LEU A 130 -13.68 14.24 -5.12
C LEU A 130 -14.55 13.87 -3.91
N GLY A 131 -13.93 13.48 -2.79
CA GLY A 131 -14.61 13.14 -1.55
C GLY A 131 -15.46 14.29 -1.00
N LEU A 132 -14.97 15.53 -1.07
CA LEU A 132 -15.72 16.74 -0.70
C LEU A 132 -16.91 16.98 -1.64
N THR A 133 -16.70 16.81 -2.95
CA THR A 133 -17.73 17.07 -3.97
C THR A 133 -18.88 16.05 -3.90
N ILE A 134 -18.60 14.79 -3.54
CA ILE A 134 -19.63 13.73 -3.43
C ILE A 134 -19.93 13.37 -1.97
N ALA A 135 -19.67 14.27 -1.02
CA ALA A 135 -19.80 14.03 0.41
C ALA A 135 -21.21 13.55 0.84
N ASP A 136 -22.24 14.03 0.17
CA ASP A 136 -23.63 13.56 0.33
C ASP A 136 -23.76 12.08 0.05
N LYS A 137 -23.20 11.61 -1.06
CA LYS A 137 -23.23 10.21 -1.47
C LYS A 137 -22.41 9.34 -0.51
N LEU A 138 -21.21 9.79 -0.12
CA LEU A 138 -20.37 9.04 0.84
C LEU A 138 -21.03 8.93 2.21
N ARG A 139 -21.71 9.99 2.68
CA ARG A 139 -22.50 9.93 3.93
C ARG A 139 -23.63 8.92 3.82
N TYR A 140 -24.35 8.89 2.71
CA TYR A 140 -25.39 7.92 2.47
C TYR A 140 -24.84 6.48 2.53
N LEU A 141 -23.71 6.20 1.89
CA LEU A 141 -23.09 4.87 1.89
C LEU A 141 -22.63 4.45 3.29
N ARG A 142 -22.06 5.38 4.10
CA ARG A 142 -21.70 5.09 5.49
C ARG A 142 -22.91 4.71 6.34
N THR A 143 -24.06 5.35 6.11
CA THR A 143 -25.30 5.08 6.87
C THR A 143 -25.99 3.80 6.40
N HIS A 144 -25.83 3.46 5.09
CA HIS A 144 -26.47 2.31 4.45
C HIS A 144 -25.39 1.31 3.96
N HIS A 145 -24.47 0.96 4.86
CA HIS A 145 -23.27 0.18 4.53
C HIS A 145 -23.53 -1.30 4.17
N GLY A 146 -24.73 -1.84 4.42
CA GLY A 146 -25.13 -3.19 4.03
C GLY A 146 -24.51 -4.32 4.85
N LEU A 147 -23.60 -4.04 5.79
CA LEU A 147 -23.01 -5.07 6.66
C LEU A 147 -24.03 -5.56 7.66
N SER A 148 -24.08 -6.87 7.87
CA SER A 148 -24.99 -7.52 8.82
C SER A 148 -24.56 -7.25 10.27
N ARG A 149 -25.54 -7.36 11.18
CA ARG A 149 -25.27 -7.22 12.62
C ARG A 149 -24.25 -8.25 13.11
N ASN A 150 -24.28 -9.47 12.57
CA ASN A 150 -23.37 -10.54 13.00
C ASN A 150 -21.94 -10.26 12.52
N ALA A 151 -21.77 -9.73 11.31
CA ALA A 151 -20.48 -9.30 10.81
C ALA A 151 -19.87 -8.16 11.66
N LEU A 152 -20.67 -7.14 11.99
CA LEU A 152 -20.24 -6.06 12.88
C LEU A 152 -19.94 -6.53 14.31
N LEU A 153 -20.68 -7.54 14.81
CA LEU A 153 -20.39 -8.14 16.09
C LEU A 153 -19.05 -8.89 16.06
N ALA A 154 -18.77 -9.65 15.00
CA ALA A 154 -17.48 -10.31 14.83
C ALA A 154 -16.33 -9.29 14.77
N TRP A 155 -16.54 -8.17 14.06
CA TRP A 155 -15.55 -7.09 13.97
C TRP A 155 -15.29 -6.37 15.30
N SER A 156 -16.26 -6.33 16.20
CA SER A 156 -16.15 -5.59 17.47
C SER A 156 -15.02 -6.06 18.39
N SER A 157 -14.48 -7.27 18.17
CA SER A 157 -13.29 -7.77 18.85
C SER A 157 -11.97 -7.27 18.24
N VAL A 158 -12.02 -6.69 17.05
CA VAL A 158 -10.85 -6.17 16.30
C VAL A 158 -10.74 -4.66 16.44
N ASP A 159 -11.80 -3.92 16.06
CA ASP A 159 -11.83 -2.46 16.12
C ASP A 159 -13.29 -1.94 16.06
N ARG A 160 -13.44 -0.61 16.03
CA ARG A 160 -14.74 0.06 15.92
C ARG A 160 -15.34 -0.09 14.52
N ALA A 161 -16.66 -0.24 14.46
CA ALA A 161 -17.40 -0.34 13.21
C ALA A 161 -17.26 0.90 12.32
N GLU A 162 -17.15 2.09 12.93
CA GLU A 162 -17.02 3.35 12.19
C GLU A 162 -15.70 3.42 11.40
N SER A 163 -14.59 2.91 11.98
CA SER A 163 -13.29 2.81 11.29
C SER A 163 -13.41 1.91 10.07
N LEU A 164 -13.94 0.69 10.26
CA LEU A 164 -14.14 -0.27 9.18
C LEU A 164 -14.99 0.29 8.03
N ILE A 165 -16.12 0.91 8.35
CA ILE A 165 -17.02 1.50 7.36
C ILE A 165 -16.34 2.67 6.63
N SER A 166 -15.52 3.44 7.33
CA SER A 166 -14.72 4.51 6.72
C SER A 166 -13.70 3.94 5.73
N ASP A 167 -12.98 2.89 6.12
CA ASP A 167 -11.99 2.22 5.27
C ASP A 167 -12.64 1.58 4.04
N LEU A 168 -13.81 0.94 4.21
CA LEU A 168 -14.60 0.42 3.10
C LEU A 168 -15.01 1.52 2.10
N VAL A 169 -15.41 2.69 2.59
CA VAL A 169 -15.74 3.83 1.72
C VAL A 169 -14.51 4.31 0.96
N GLN A 170 -13.34 4.38 1.60
CA GLN A 170 -12.10 4.80 0.94
C GLN A 170 -11.64 3.78 -0.11
N LEU A 171 -11.69 2.47 0.21
CA LEU A 171 -11.39 1.39 -0.73
C LEU A 171 -12.23 1.51 -2.00
N VAL A 172 -13.55 1.64 -1.84
CA VAL A 172 -14.49 1.74 -2.97
C VAL A 172 -14.32 3.05 -3.73
N LEU A 173 -14.01 4.14 -3.04
CA LEU A 173 -13.72 5.43 -3.69
C LEU A 173 -12.46 5.33 -4.56
N ALA A 174 -11.41 4.71 -4.07
CA ALA A 174 -10.18 4.47 -4.83
C ALA A 174 -10.44 3.60 -6.07
N GLU A 175 -11.18 2.51 -5.92
CA GLU A 175 -11.55 1.59 -7.01
C GLU A 175 -12.40 2.28 -8.10
N THR A 176 -13.33 3.14 -7.70
CA THR A 176 -14.24 3.81 -8.64
C THR A 176 -13.63 5.03 -9.31
N ALA A 177 -12.67 5.67 -8.67
CA ALA A 177 -12.02 6.88 -9.17
C ALA A 177 -11.05 6.59 -10.33
N GLY A 178 -10.37 5.43 -10.33
CA GLY A 178 -9.41 5.06 -11.38
C GLY A 178 -8.18 5.98 -11.42
N GLU A 179 -7.70 6.26 -12.62
CA GLU A 179 -6.51 7.10 -12.84
C GLU A 179 -6.81 8.59 -12.60
N LEU A 180 -6.23 9.15 -11.55
CA LEU A 180 -6.46 10.53 -11.11
C LEU A 180 -5.41 11.52 -11.60
N ILE A 181 -4.26 11.05 -12.04
CA ILE A 181 -3.10 11.90 -12.41
C ILE A 181 -3.41 12.85 -13.57
N GLU A 182 -4.29 12.42 -14.48
CA GLU A 182 -4.71 13.17 -15.67
C GLU A 182 -5.85 14.16 -15.40
N VAL A 183 -6.34 14.23 -14.16
CA VAL A 183 -7.41 15.15 -13.76
C VAL A 183 -6.80 16.50 -13.46
N ARG A 184 -6.68 17.36 -14.49
CA ARG A 184 -5.94 18.61 -14.43
C ARG A 184 -6.78 19.86 -14.74
N ASP A 185 -8.08 19.71 -14.99
CA ASP A 185 -9.01 20.81 -15.22
C ASP A 185 -10.42 20.52 -14.70
N GLU A 186 -11.25 21.57 -14.63
CA GLU A 186 -12.61 21.47 -14.11
C GLU A 186 -13.51 20.53 -14.93
N ALA A 187 -13.34 20.48 -16.24
CA ALA A 187 -14.17 19.65 -17.12
C ALA A 187 -13.87 18.16 -16.83
N ARG A 188 -12.61 17.79 -16.79
CA ARG A 188 -12.18 16.42 -16.49
C ARG A 188 -12.55 16.00 -15.07
N PHE A 189 -12.41 16.92 -14.11
CA PHE A 189 -12.83 16.66 -12.73
C PHE A 189 -14.36 16.49 -12.61
N SER A 190 -15.16 17.29 -13.32
CA SER A 190 -16.61 17.16 -13.34
C SER A 190 -17.04 15.83 -13.96
N GLU A 191 -16.42 15.42 -15.06
CA GLU A 191 -16.63 14.11 -15.68
C GLU A 191 -16.31 12.96 -14.72
N LEU A 192 -15.20 13.03 -14.01
CA LEU A 192 -14.84 12.08 -12.96
C LEU A 192 -15.92 12.00 -11.86
N CYS A 193 -16.40 13.13 -11.37
CA CYS A 193 -17.46 13.18 -10.36
C CYS A 193 -18.73 12.49 -10.81
N GLU A 194 -19.16 12.71 -12.06
CA GLU A 194 -20.33 12.05 -12.64
C GLU A 194 -20.13 10.53 -12.79
N GLN A 195 -18.99 10.10 -13.30
CA GLN A 195 -18.64 8.69 -13.42
C GLN A 195 -18.64 7.99 -12.05
N VAL A 196 -17.97 8.57 -11.05
CA VAL A 196 -17.94 8.02 -9.71
C VAL A 196 -19.33 7.99 -9.07
N ARG A 197 -20.12 9.06 -9.14
CA ARG A 197 -21.49 9.11 -8.61
C ARG A 197 -22.38 8.02 -9.19
N SER A 198 -22.24 7.70 -10.48
CA SER A 198 -23.04 6.67 -11.15
C SER A 198 -22.67 5.25 -10.74
N ARG A 199 -21.41 4.97 -10.43
CA ARG A 199 -20.86 3.62 -10.22
C ARG A 199 -20.69 3.25 -8.76
N ILE A 200 -20.32 4.20 -7.90
CA ILE A 200 -19.87 3.96 -6.53
C ILE A 200 -20.90 3.17 -5.68
N GLY A 201 -22.19 3.37 -5.92
CA GLY A 201 -23.23 2.66 -5.17
C GLY A 201 -23.23 1.16 -5.42
N ASN A 202 -23.08 0.73 -6.66
CA ASN A 202 -23.06 -0.69 -7.02
C ASN A 202 -21.75 -1.35 -6.57
N VAL A 203 -20.61 -0.69 -6.80
CA VAL A 203 -19.31 -1.19 -6.33
C VAL A 203 -19.29 -1.30 -4.81
N PHE A 204 -19.85 -0.32 -4.11
CA PHE A 204 -19.94 -0.34 -2.66
C PHE A 204 -20.74 -1.54 -2.14
N LEU A 205 -21.92 -1.81 -2.71
CA LEU A 205 -22.77 -2.91 -2.28
C LEU A 205 -22.11 -4.28 -2.56
N SER A 206 -21.44 -4.44 -3.70
CA SER A 206 -20.73 -5.68 -4.00
C SER A 206 -19.55 -5.89 -3.06
N THR A 207 -18.74 -4.86 -2.83
CA THR A 207 -17.58 -4.94 -1.91
C THR A 207 -18.02 -5.14 -0.46
N ALA A 208 -19.08 -4.46 -0.02
CA ALA A 208 -19.67 -4.66 1.31
C ALA A 208 -20.18 -6.08 1.52
N SER A 209 -20.78 -6.70 0.48
CA SER A 209 -21.22 -8.10 0.55
C SER A 209 -20.06 -9.08 0.75
N VAL A 210 -18.94 -8.86 0.06
CA VAL A 210 -17.72 -9.66 0.24
C VAL A 210 -17.15 -9.45 1.65
N LEU A 211 -17.08 -8.20 2.10
CA LEU A 211 -16.62 -7.88 3.45
C LEU A 211 -17.50 -8.53 4.53
N ASP A 212 -18.82 -8.52 4.35
CA ASP A 212 -19.75 -9.18 5.27
C ASP A 212 -19.45 -10.68 5.39
N GLU A 213 -19.24 -11.36 4.26
CA GLU A 213 -18.83 -12.78 4.23
C GLU A 213 -17.49 -12.99 4.96
N VAL A 214 -16.49 -12.13 4.71
CA VAL A 214 -15.18 -12.18 5.40
C VAL A 214 -15.34 -12.11 6.91
N LEU A 215 -16.11 -11.14 7.40
CA LEU A 215 -16.31 -10.93 8.84
C LEU A 215 -17.11 -12.06 9.50
N LEU A 216 -18.09 -12.63 8.79
CA LEU A 216 -18.83 -13.80 9.28
C LEU A 216 -17.92 -15.03 9.38
N LEU A 217 -17.08 -15.26 8.39
CA LEU A 217 -16.07 -16.34 8.44
C LEU A 217 -15.08 -16.11 9.58
N TYR A 218 -14.55 -14.90 9.74
CA TYR A 218 -13.69 -14.52 10.85
C TYR A 218 -14.33 -14.81 12.21
N GLY A 219 -15.58 -14.37 12.39
CA GLY A 219 -16.34 -14.59 13.64
C GLY A 219 -16.60 -16.06 13.96
N ASN A 220 -16.69 -16.91 12.93
CA ASN A 220 -16.83 -18.36 13.13
C ASN A 220 -15.49 -19.04 13.47
N LEU A 221 -14.38 -18.56 12.91
CA LEU A 221 -13.04 -19.15 13.11
C LEU A 221 -12.44 -18.79 14.47
N THR A 222 -12.68 -17.58 14.96
CA THR A 222 -12.08 -17.08 16.20
C THR A 222 -12.37 -17.98 17.41
N PRO A 223 -13.62 -18.38 17.73
CA PRO A 223 -13.90 -19.26 18.86
C PRO A 223 -13.24 -20.65 18.72
N MET A 224 -13.19 -21.20 17.50
CA MET A 224 -12.54 -22.49 17.25
C MET A 224 -11.03 -22.43 17.54
N LEU A 225 -10.40 -21.30 17.23
CA LEU A 225 -9.00 -21.08 17.52
C LEU A 225 -8.75 -20.86 19.01
N ASP A 226 -9.62 -20.13 19.71
CA ASP A 226 -9.51 -19.90 21.15
C ASP A 226 -9.59 -21.24 21.93
N GLU A 227 -10.55 -22.11 21.60
CA GLU A 227 -10.64 -23.47 22.15
C GLU A 227 -9.41 -24.31 21.79
N GLY A 228 -8.89 -24.17 20.56
CA GLY A 228 -7.73 -24.92 20.08
C GLY A 228 -6.42 -24.55 20.78
N LEU A 229 -6.23 -23.28 21.13
CA LEU A 229 -5.03 -22.80 21.86
C LEU A 229 -4.91 -23.43 23.27
N GLU A 230 -6.03 -23.81 23.88
CA GLU A 230 -6.07 -24.53 25.16
C GLU A 230 -5.79 -26.04 25.00
N SER A 231 -5.65 -26.52 23.78
CA SER A 231 -5.44 -27.93 23.46
C SER A 231 -4.00 -28.40 23.70
N SER A 232 -3.76 -29.70 23.52
CA SER A 232 -2.43 -30.30 23.61
C SER A 232 -1.46 -29.95 22.45
N ARG A 233 -1.89 -29.12 21.50
CA ARG A 233 -1.14 -28.75 20.27
C ARG A 233 -1.16 -27.26 20.01
N PRO A 234 -0.75 -26.41 20.95
CA PRO A 234 -0.88 -24.96 20.83
C PRO A 234 -0.15 -24.42 19.58
N GLY A 235 1.01 -24.94 19.22
CA GLY A 235 1.83 -24.40 18.11
C GLY A 235 1.15 -24.41 16.73
N VAL A 236 0.28 -25.41 16.45
CA VAL A 236 -0.48 -25.41 15.19
C VAL A 236 -1.58 -24.35 15.22
N PHE A 237 -2.26 -24.20 16.35
CA PHE A 237 -3.30 -23.19 16.53
C PHE A 237 -2.71 -21.78 16.56
N GLU A 238 -1.51 -21.60 17.08
CA GLU A 238 -0.74 -20.34 17.03
C GLU A 238 -0.41 -19.96 15.59
N ASP A 239 0.05 -20.90 14.76
CA ASP A 239 0.32 -20.65 13.32
C ASP A 239 -0.95 -20.23 12.57
N ILE A 240 -2.08 -20.93 12.81
CA ILE A 240 -3.37 -20.59 12.19
C ILE A 240 -3.89 -19.24 12.70
N ARG A 241 -3.73 -18.96 14.00
CA ARG A 241 -4.12 -17.68 14.59
C ARG A 241 -3.31 -16.53 13.96
N SER A 242 -1.99 -16.69 13.86
CA SER A 242 -1.13 -15.70 13.21
C SER A 242 -1.58 -15.43 11.78
N GLN A 243 -1.89 -16.47 11.00
CA GLN A 243 -2.43 -16.30 9.64
C GLN A 243 -3.74 -15.50 9.63
N LEU A 244 -4.66 -15.79 10.55
CA LEU A 244 -5.95 -15.08 10.63
C LEU A 244 -5.76 -13.61 11.01
N ASP A 245 -4.89 -13.35 11.99
CA ASP A 245 -4.59 -12.01 12.49
C ASP A 245 -3.83 -11.17 11.44
N ASP A 246 -3.02 -11.80 10.58
CA ASP A 246 -2.34 -11.16 9.45
C ASP A 246 -3.29 -10.86 8.26
N LEU A 247 -4.46 -11.47 8.22
CA LEU A 247 -5.48 -11.21 7.22
C LEU A 247 -6.49 -10.16 7.71
N VAL A 248 -6.92 -10.25 8.97
CA VAL A 248 -8.02 -9.42 9.52
C VAL A 248 -7.53 -8.69 10.77
N TYR A 249 -7.09 -7.45 10.60
CA TYR A 249 -6.55 -6.57 11.63
C TYR A 249 -7.11 -5.14 11.48
N PRO A 250 -6.97 -4.25 12.49
CA PRO A 250 -7.41 -2.86 12.37
C PRO A 250 -6.79 -2.15 11.15
N GLY A 251 -7.63 -1.64 10.26
CA GLY A 251 -7.17 -0.92 9.06
C GLY A 251 -6.76 -1.81 7.88
N PHE A 252 -6.96 -3.13 7.89
CA PHE A 252 -6.55 -4.03 6.81
C PHE A 252 -7.08 -3.63 5.42
N LEU A 253 -8.29 -3.06 5.35
CA LEU A 253 -8.87 -2.58 4.08
C LEU A 253 -8.07 -1.46 3.43
N SER A 254 -7.34 -0.66 4.20
CA SER A 254 -6.50 0.42 3.68
C SER A 254 -5.27 -0.06 2.91
N HIS A 255 -4.91 -1.33 3.08
CA HIS A 255 -3.77 -1.98 2.43
C HIS A 255 -4.18 -2.90 1.27
N LEU A 256 -5.46 -2.87 0.89
CA LEU A 256 -6.02 -3.72 -0.15
C LEU A 256 -6.59 -2.90 -1.30
N ASP A 257 -6.70 -3.55 -2.46
CA ASP A 257 -7.65 -3.20 -3.49
C ASP A 257 -8.91 -4.11 -3.43
N ALA A 258 -9.98 -3.70 -4.10
CA ALA A 258 -11.21 -4.48 -4.11
C ALA A 258 -11.04 -5.86 -4.77
N GLY A 259 -10.13 -5.99 -5.72
CA GLY A 259 -9.76 -7.27 -6.35
C GLY A 259 -9.20 -8.24 -5.33
N ARG A 260 -8.26 -7.77 -4.50
CA ARG A 260 -7.64 -8.58 -3.45
C ARG A 260 -8.65 -9.01 -2.39
N LEU A 261 -9.53 -8.13 -1.96
CA LEU A 261 -10.57 -8.46 -0.99
C LEU A 261 -11.47 -9.62 -1.46
N ASN A 262 -11.71 -9.78 -2.76
CA ASN A 262 -12.50 -10.89 -3.31
C ASN A 262 -11.87 -12.28 -3.07
N HIS A 263 -10.58 -12.36 -2.77
CA HIS A 263 -9.90 -13.62 -2.46
C HIS A 263 -10.00 -14.00 -0.97
N TYR A 264 -10.28 -13.05 -0.08
CA TYR A 264 -10.34 -13.27 1.38
C TYR A 264 -11.31 -14.37 1.82
N PRO A 265 -12.55 -14.45 1.28
CA PRO A 265 -13.45 -15.56 1.65
C PRO A 265 -12.82 -16.93 1.40
N ARG A 266 -12.03 -17.08 0.33
CA ARG A 266 -11.34 -18.35 0.01
C ARG A 266 -10.22 -18.63 1.01
N TYR A 267 -9.43 -17.63 1.40
CA TYR A 267 -8.38 -17.77 2.41
C TYR A 267 -8.95 -18.18 3.78
N LEU A 268 -10.01 -17.52 4.22
CA LEU A 268 -10.67 -17.85 5.49
C LEU A 268 -11.38 -19.21 5.47
N LYS A 269 -12.00 -19.59 4.35
CA LYS A 269 -12.53 -20.94 4.16
C LYS A 269 -11.42 -21.99 4.20
N ALA A 270 -10.24 -21.70 3.65
CA ALA A 270 -9.11 -22.61 3.72
C ALA A 270 -8.60 -22.81 5.16
N ILE A 271 -8.63 -21.78 5.98
CA ILE A 271 -8.37 -21.90 7.43
C ILE A 271 -9.41 -22.83 8.07
N GLY A 272 -10.69 -22.65 7.77
CA GLY A 272 -11.77 -23.51 8.27
C GLY A 272 -11.61 -24.99 7.86
N GLU A 273 -11.27 -25.25 6.59
CA GLU A 273 -10.96 -26.60 6.10
C GLU A 273 -9.75 -27.21 6.82
N ARG A 274 -8.71 -26.43 7.06
CA ARG A 274 -7.53 -26.87 7.80
C ARG A 274 -7.91 -27.28 9.23
N LEU A 275 -8.64 -26.44 9.94
CA LEU A 275 -9.14 -26.72 11.30
C LEU A 275 -10.01 -27.99 11.33
N GLY A 276 -10.93 -28.17 10.39
CA GLY A 276 -11.80 -29.34 10.31
C GLY A 276 -11.04 -30.65 10.02
N GLN A 277 -9.87 -30.58 9.37
CA GLN A 277 -9.04 -31.77 9.06
C GLN A 277 -7.97 -32.02 10.12
N LEU A 278 -7.68 -31.06 11.01
CA LEU A 278 -6.55 -31.12 11.94
C LEU A 278 -6.65 -32.32 12.90
N GLU A 279 -7.83 -32.63 13.41
CA GLU A 279 -8.03 -33.76 14.33
C GLU A 279 -7.81 -35.12 13.62
N GLN A 280 -8.18 -35.21 12.34
CA GLN A 280 -8.12 -36.43 11.57
C GLN A 280 -6.69 -36.80 11.16
N ASN A 281 -5.86 -35.81 10.84
CA ASN A 281 -4.49 -36.04 10.37
C ASN A 281 -3.49 -34.93 10.80
N PRO A 282 -3.17 -34.84 12.09
CA PRO A 282 -2.30 -33.78 12.62
C PRO A 282 -0.85 -33.85 12.10
N ALA A 283 -0.34 -35.04 11.80
CA ALA A 283 1.02 -35.20 11.25
C ALA A 283 1.13 -34.61 9.84
N ARG A 284 0.09 -34.76 9.04
CA ARG A 284 0.02 -34.17 7.70
C ARG A 284 -0.09 -32.65 7.78
N ASP A 285 -0.82 -32.12 8.74
CA ASP A 285 -0.93 -30.67 8.95
C ASP A 285 0.43 -30.08 9.31
N LEU A 286 1.14 -30.68 10.26
CA LEU A 286 2.48 -30.25 10.67
C LEU A 286 3.46 -30.26 9.46
N GLN A 287 3.46 -31.30 8.66
CA GLN A 287 4.29 -31.38 7.46
C GLN A 287 3.99 -30.25 6.47
N ARG A 288 2.71 -29.92 6.27
CA ARG A 288 2.30 -28.82 5.39
C ARG A 288 2.66 -27.46 5.97
N MET A 289 2.50 -27.28 7.27
CA MET A 289 2.92 -26.08 7.98
C MET A 289 4.43 -25.82 7.79
N GLU A 290 5.25 -26.86 7.95
CA GLU A 290 6.70 -26.81 7.72
C GLU A 290 7.07 -26.43 6.28
N GLN A 291 6.24 -26.73 5.29
CA GLN A 291 6.43 -26.30 3.90
C GLN A 291 6.15 -24.81 3.69
N VAL A 292 5.23 -24.22 4.46
CA VAL A 292 4.88 -22.79 4.35
C VAL A 292 5.84 -21.90 5.14
N GLN A 293 6.25 -22.35 6.31
CA GLN A 293 7.04 -21.56 7.27
C GLN A 293 8.25 -20.84 6.68
N PRO A 294 9.12 -21.47 5.85
CA PRO A 294 10.30 -20.76 5.33
C PRO A 294 9.93 -19.52 4.51
N TRP A 295 8.89 -19.60 3.70
CA TRP A 295 8.42 -18.50 2.86
C TRP A 295 7.83 -17.36 3.68
N TRP A 296 7.04 -17.72 4.70
CA TRP A 296 6.45 -16.74 5.61
C TRP A 296 7.50 -16.05 6.48
N GLN A 297 8.47 -16.80 7.00
CA GLN A 297 9.57 -16.24 7.78
C GLN A 297 10.45 -15.30 6.94
N ALA A 298 10.73 -15.64 5.68
CA ALA A 298 11.46 -14.76 4.77
C ALA A 298 10.72 -13.43 4.58
N TYR A 299 9.40 -13.47 4.37
CA TYR A 299 8.57 -12.25 4.28
C TYR A 299 8.65 -11.41 5.56
N LEU A 300 8.43 -12.00 6.72
CA LEU A 300 8.48 -11.27 8.00
C LEU A 300 9.85 -10.64 8.24
N GLN A 301 10.93 -11.37 7.99
CA GLN A 301 12.29 -10.87 8.14
C GLN A 301 12.58 -9.70 7.21
N ALA A 302 12.12 -9.75 5.96
CA ALA A 302 12.25 -8.66 5.02
C ALA A 302 11.54 -7.39 5.52
N MET A 303 10.30 -7.53 6.04
CA MET A 303 9.55 -6.40 6.59
C MET A 303 10.25 -5.80 7.83
N GLU A 304 10.79 -6.63 8.73
CA GLU A 304 11.57 -6.18 9.89
C GLU A 304 12.86 -5.44 9.50
N GLN A 305 13.48 -5.83 8.40
CA GLN A 305 14.67 -5.18 7.85
C GLN A 305 14.37 -3.90 7.08
N GLY A 306 13.10 -3.54 6.92
CA GLY A 306 12.67 -2.33 6.23
C GLY A 306 12.74 -2.44 4.70
N CYS A 307 12.65 -3.65 4.16
CA CYS A 307 12.51 -3.85 2.72
C CYS A 307 11.29 -3.10 2.16
N PRO A 308 11.40 -2.50 0.97
CA PRO A 308 10.27 -1.82 0.34
C PRO A 308 9.10 -2.77 0.09
N TYR A 309 7.89 -2.36 0.46
CA TYR A 309 6.67 -3.07 0.06
C TYR A 309 6.25 -2.60 -1.34
N ASP A 310 6.91 -3.11 -2.35
CA ASP A 310 6.65 -2.87 -3.76
C ASP A 310 5.71 -3.94 -4.37
N GLU A 311 5.41 -3.83 -5.67
CA GLU A 311 4.55 -4.78 -6.39
C GLU A 311 5.09 -6.22 -6.34
N ALA A 312 6.40 -6.40 -6.33
CA ALA A 312 7.03 -7.72 -6.24
C ALA A 312 6.81 -8.34 -4.86
N MET A 313 6.98 -7.54 -3.79
CA MET A 313 6.72 -7.97 -2.42
C MET A 313 5.24 -8.24 -2.17
N ASP A 314 4.33 -7.42 -2.71
CA ASP A 314 2.88 -7.68 -2.67
C ASP A 314 2.54 -9.01 -3.36
N THR A 315 3.06 -9.23 -4.56
CA THR A 315 2.87 -10.49 -5.30
C THR A 315 3.36 -11.69 -4.49
N TYR A 316 4.54 -11.60 -3.87
CA TYR A 316 5.10 -12.65 -3.02
C TYR A 316 4.22 -12.92 -1.79
N ARG A 317 3.80 -11.86 -1.08
CA ARG A 317 2.92 -11.97 0.09
C ARG A 317 1.65 -12.78 -0.21
N TRP A 318 0.97 -12.47 -1.31
CA TRP A 318 -0.28 -13.11 -1.67
C TRP A 318 -0.10 -14.50 -2.28
N LEU A 319 1.04 -14.76 -2.89
CA LEU A 319 1.37 -16.10 -3.38
C LEU A 319 1.54 -17.10 -2.23
N ILE A 320 1.98 -16.64 -1.04
CA ILE A 320 2.03 -17.47 0.17
C ILE A 320 0.61 -17.89 0.59
N GLU A 321 -0.38 -16.98 0.55
CA GLU A 321 -1.78 -17.36 0.86
C GLU A 321 -2.34 -18.35 -0.16
N GLU A 322 -2.07 -18.16 -1.44
CA GLU A 322 -2.46 -19.13 -2.47
C GLU A 322 -1.76 -20.51 -2.26
N TYR A 323 -0.52 -20.50 -1.80
CA TYR A 323 0.20 -21.74 -1.47
C TYR A 323 -0.45 -22.43 -0.27
N ARG A 324 -0.86 -21.70 0.76
CA ARG A 324 -1.65 -22.24 1.88
C ARG A 324 -2.95 -22.88 1.40
N VAL A 325 -3.70 -22.22 0.52
CA VAL A 325 -4.92 -22.80 -0.08
C VAL A 325 -4.61 -24.11 -0.81
N SER A 326 -3.54 -24.15 -1.61
CA SER A 326 -3.16 -25.35 -2.36
C SER A 326 -2.79 -26.56 -1.49
N LEU A 327 -2.22 -26.29 -0.31
CA LEU A 327 -1.82 -27.32 0.64
C LEU A 327 -2.98 -27.80 1.52
N PHE A 328 -3.72 -26.88 2.11
CA PHE A 328 -4.71 -27.17 3.15
C PHE A 328 -6.15 -27.33 2.63
N ALA A 329 -6.48 -26.68 1.51
CA ALA A 329 -7.85 -26.62 0.99
C ALA A 329 -7.89 -26.73 -0.54
N GLN A 330 -7.21 -27.71 -1.10
CA GLN A 330 -7.08 -27.96 -2.54
C GLN A 330 -8.42 -27.89 -3.32
N PRO A 331 -9.57 -28.37 -2.79
CA PRO A 331 -10.86 -28.27 -3.50
C PRO A 331 -11.33 -26.85 -3.77
N LEU A 332 -10.88 -25.85 -2.99
CA LEU A 332 -11.25 -24.44 -3.20
C LEU A 332 -10.57 -23.82 -4.43
N GLY A 333 -9.52 -24.46 -4.95
CA GLY A 333 -8.72 -23.93 -6.05
C GLY A 333 -7.91 -22.69 -5.65
N THR A 334 -6.91 -22.37 -6.46
CA THR A 334 -6.04 -21.19 -6.29
C THR A 334 -6.25 -20.20 -7.41
N ASP A 335 -5.91 -18.94 -7.16
CA ASP A 335 -5.83 -17.92 -8.21
C ASP A 335 -4.54 -18.11 -9.00
N GLY A 336 -4.64 -18.91 -10.05
CA GLY A 336 -3.51 -19.33 -10.88
C GLY A 336 -2.72 -20.50 -10.31
N LYS A 337 -1.59 -20.79 -10.96
CA LYS A 337 -0.71 -21.89 -10.56
C LYS A 337 0.20 -21.45 -9.42
N VAL A 338 0.31 -22.23 -8.37
CA VAL A 338 1.20 -22.00 -7.23
C VAL A 338 2.10 -23.23 -7.01
N SER A 339 3.35 -23.00 -6.63
CA SER A 339 4.36 -24.02 -6.27
C SER A 339 5.52 -23.35 -5.55
N GLU A 340 6.35 -24.14 -4.85
CA GLU A 340 7.59 -23.66 -4.21
C GLU A 340 8.51 -22.93 -5.19
N LYS A 341 8.68 -23.49 -6.41
CA LYS A 341 9.45 -22.82 -7.46
C LYS A 341 8.92 -21.43 -7.81
N ARG A 342 7.61 -21.23 -7.81
CA ARG A 342 7.02 -19.89 -8.08
C ARG A 342 7.17 -18.93 -6.91
N LEU A 343 7.18 -19.45 -5.69
CA LEU A 343 7.51 -18.65 -4.50
C LEU A 343 8.97 -18.19 -4.56
N GLU A 344 9.90 -19.07 -4.92
CA GLU A 344 11.30 -18.75 -5.14
C GLU A 344 11.47 -17.70 -6.24
N GLU A 345 10.85 -17.90 -7.42
CA GLU A 345 10.86 -16.94 -8.53
C GLU A 345 10.25 -15.58 -8.16
N ALA A 346 9.25 -15.55 -7.28
CA ALA A 346 8.63 -14.31 -6.81
C ALA A 346 9.53 -13.58 -5.79
N TRP A 347 10.16 -14.36 -4.89
CA TRP A 347 11.14 -13.83 -3.93
C TRP A 347 12.34 -13.19 -4.63
N ASP A 348 12.91 -13.85 -5.62
CA ASP A 348 14.07 -13.36 -6.39
C ASP A 348 13.80 -12.03 -7.12
N ARG A 349 12.52 -11.62 -7.25
CA ARG A 349 12.13 -10.34 -7.85
C ARG A 349 11.97 -9.22 -6.84
N THR A 350 11.88 -9.54 -5.56
CA THR A 350 11.80 -8.52 -4.52
C THR A 350 13.10 -7.71 -4.45
N SER A 351 13.02 -6.50 -3.92
CA SER A 351 14.16 -5.59 -3.80
C SER A 351 14.96 -5.80 -2.50
N CYS A 352 14.83 -7.00 -1.89
CA CYS A 352 15.48 -7.37 -0.62
C CYS A 352 16.75 -8.19 -0.77
#